data_c1370fa342437c9a849d75e2ac40a352
#
_entry.id   c1370fa342437c9a849d75e2ac40a352
#
_cell.length_a   1.000
_cell.length_b   1.000
_cell.length_c   1.000
_cell.angle_alpha   90.00
_cell.angle_beta   90.00
_cell.angle_gamma   90.00
#
_symmetry.space_group_name_H-M   'P 1'
#
loop_
_entity.id
_entity.type
_entity.pdbx_description
1 polymer ?
#
loop_
_entity_poly.entity_id
_entity_poly.type
_entity_poly.pdbx_seq_one_letter_code
_entity_poly.pdbx_strand_id
1 'polypeptide(L)'
;MGACLLDAFETILTCDFTTYRRELPVLAGIPADVMFEEFGRIAPALTDGRLSLAAGYDHILRTCGAGPRPELVRALMDRGIELLSASGRLFEDVRPFMAGLRARGIKIAIVSNCDEQVRGLLGSLGVTPLADALVLSCEVGAAKPSPRIFERALEVLGVSAEAALFVDDNPGFCAGATALGIRAAHLVRGEPGAQAPAGGATVVRSLADVEAMLSA
;
A
#
# COMPACT_ATOMS: atom_id res chain seq x y z
N MET A 1 -12.39 18.98 -8.39
CA MET A 1 -11.35 18.01 -8.02
C MET A 1 -10.90 17.25 -9.26
N GLY A 2 -9.57 17.15 -9.49
CA GLY A 2 -9.00 16.50 -10.69
C GLY A 2 -8.59 15.04 -10.45
N ALA A 3 -8.16 14.70 -9.24
CA ALA A 3 -7.70 13.36 -8.91
C ALA A 3 -7.96 12.95 -7.45
N CYS A 4 -8.05 11.63 -7.25
CA CYS A 4 -8.08 10.99 -5.95
C CYS A 4 -6.91 10.01 -5.86
N LEU A 5 -6.04 10.19 -4.87
CA LEU A 5 -4.92 9.32 -4.54
C LEU A 5 -5.35 8.43 -3.39
N LEU A 6 -5.35 7.11 -3.56
CA LEU A 6 -5.84 6.15 -2.58
C LEU A 6 -4.67 5.31 -2.07
N ASP A 7 -4.48 5.24 -0.77
CA ASP A 7 -3.65 4.19 -0.21
C ASP A 7 -4.25 2.80 -0.46
N ALA A 8 -3.46 1.74 -0.28
CA ALA A 8 -3.90 0.37 -0.52
C ALA A 8 -4.39 -0.30 0.78
N PHE A 9 -3.49 -0.63 1.70
CA PHE A 9 -3.80 -1.43 2.88
C PHE A 9 -4.60 -0.61 3.90
N GLU A 10 -5.60 -1.27 4.53
CA GLU A 10 -6.52 -0.68 5.50
C GLU A 10 -7.29 0.56 4.97
N THR A 11 -7.04 0.95 3.72
CA THR A 11 -7.77 2.00 3.00
C THR A 11 -8.71 1.42 1.95
N ILE A 12 -8.21 0.71 0.94
CA ILE A 12 -9.04 0.06 -0.10
C ILE A 12 -9.07 -1.46 0.04
N LEU A 13 -8.08 -2.07 0.68
CA LEU A 13 -8.01 -3.51 0.92
C LEU A 13 -7.53 -3.82 2.33
N THR A 14 -7.82 -5.03 2.77
CA THR A 14 -7.24 -5.64 3.97
C THR A 14 -6.72 -7.03 3.65
N CYS A 15 -5.72 -7.50 4.44
CA CYS A 15 -5.15 -8.84 4.34
C CYS A 15 -5.04 -9.47 5.72
N ASP A 16 -5.42 -10.75 5.81
CA ASP A 16 -5.08 -11.56 6.98
C ASP A 16 -3.71 -12.21 6.80
N PHE A 17 -2.72 -11.69 7.50
CA PHE A 17 -1.35 -12.20 7.47
C PHE A 17 -1.11 -13.43 8.36
N THR A 18 -2.13 -13.97 9.03
CA THR A 18 -1.97 -15.08 9.98
C THR A 18 -1.37 -16.32 9.30
N THR A 19 -1.93 -16.72 8.17
CA THR A 19 -1.43 -17.88 7.41
C THR A 19 -0.07 -17.61 6.79
N TYR A 20 0.16 -16.40 6.27
CA TYR A 20 1.45 -15.96 5.75
C TYR A 20 2.55 -16.08 6.81
N ARG A 21 2.30 -15.55 8.02
CA ARG A 21 3.25 -15.59 9.14
C ARG A 21 3.51 -16.99 9.68
N ARG A 22 2.58 -17.92 9.50
CA ARG A 22 2.74 -19.33 9.90
C ARG A 22 3.49 -20.16 8.86
N GLU A 23 3.16 -20.01 7.58
CA GLU A 23 3.62 -20.93 6.54
C GLU A 23 4.99 -20.58 5.94
N LEU A 24 5.30 -19.30 5.74
CA LEU A 24 6.58 -18.93 5.14
C LEU A 24 7.78 -19.33 6.00
N PRO A 25 7.78 -19.16 7.34
CA PRO A 25 8.87 -19.65 8.18
C PRO A 25 9.05 -21.16 8.11
N VAL A 26 7.94 -21.92 8.06
CA VAL A 26 7.99 -23.38 7.92
C VAL A 26 8.62 -23.77 6.57
N LEU A 27 8.23 -23.13 5.48
CA LEU A 27 8.81 -23.36 4.15
C LEU A 27 10.30 -22.97 4.11
N ALA A 28 10.68 -21.89 4.78
CA ALA A 28 12.07 -21.44 4.87
C ALA A 28 12.94 -22.34 5.77
N GLY A 29 12.33 -23.09 6.68
CA GLY A 29 13.04 -23.84 7.74
C GLY A 29 13.66 -22.91 8.79
N ILE A 30 13.06 -21.76 9.05
CA ILE A 30 13.53 -20.71 9.98
C ILE A 30 12.44 -20.47 11.03
N PRO A 31 12.80 -20.29 12.33
CA PRO A 31 11.83 -19.88 13.35
C PRO A 31 11.13 -18.57 12.95
N ALA A 32 9.82 -18.49 13.22
CA ALA A 32 8.99 -17.37 12.75
C ALA A 32 9.45 -16.00 13.30
N ASP A 33 9.80 -15.95 14.58
CA ASP A 33 10.33 -14.76 15.24
C ASP A 33 11.61 -14.26 14.57
N VAL A 34 12.56 -15.17 14.31
CA VAL A 34 13.83 -14.85 13.62
C VAL A 34 13.58 -14.34 12.21
N MET A 35 12.73 -15.03 11.44
CA MET A 35 12.42 -14.64 10.06
C MET A 35 11.80 -13.25 9.99
N PHE A 36 10.82 -12.95 10.85
CA PHE A 36 10.13 -11.65 10.82
C PHE A 36 10.91 -10.53 11.49
N GLU A 37 11.82 -10.83 12.41
CA GLU A 37 12.79 -9.85 12.88
C GLU A 37 13.73 -9.40 11.75
N GLU A 38 14.27 -10.34 10.96
CA GLU A 38 15.10 -10.02 9.80
C GLU A 38 14.31 -9.29 8.72
N PHE A 39 13.06 -9.70 8.45
CA PHE A 39 12.17 -8.94 7.57
C PHE A 39 12.00 -7.49 8.03
N GLY A 40 11.79 -7.26 9.32
CA GLY A 40 11.68 -5.92 9.90
C GLY A 40 12.93 -5.07 9.65
N ARG A 41 14.11 -5.66 9.71
CA ARG A 41 15.39 -4.96 9.46
C ARG A 41 15.56 -4.53 8.01
N ILE A 42 15.10 -5.35 7.07
CA ILE A 42 15.23 -5.07 5.62
C ILE A 42 13.99 -4.36 5.02
N ALA A 43 12.87 -4.29 5.77
CA ALA A 43 11.62 -3.71 5.29
C ALA A 43 11.77 -2.31 4.67
N PRO A 44 12.54 -1.37 5.26
CA PRO A 44 12.74 -0.06 4.62
C PRO A 44 13.38 -0.16 3.23
N ALA A 45 14.34 -1.09 3.04
CA ALA A 45 15.01 -1.28 1.76
C ALA A 45 14.12 -1.99 0.71
N LEU A 46 13.24 -2.89 1.16
CA LEU A 46 12.20 -3.49 0.31
C LEU A 46 11.17 -2.44 -0.12
N THR A 47 10.70 -1.63 0.83
CA THR A 47 9.67 -0.63 0.61
C THR A 47 10.12 0.49 -0.34
N ASP A 48 11.37 0.89 -0.30
CA ASP A 48 11.91 1.92 -1.21
C ASP A 48 12.65 1.34 -2.45
N GLY A 49 12.53 0.03 -2.67
CA GLY A 49 13.04 -0.64 -3.87
C GLY A 49 14.58 -0.76 -3.94
N ARG A 50 15.32 -0.38 -2.88
CA ARG A 50 16.78 -0.61 -2.81
C ARG A 50 17.14 -2.08 -2.71
N LEU A 51 16.22 -2.90 -2.25
CA LEU A 51 16.34 -4.36 -2.16
C LEU A 51 15.13 -5.00 -2.81
N SER A 52 15.33 -5.93 -3.75
CA SER A 52 14.23 -6.76 -4.25
C SER A 52 13.79 -7.79 -3.22
N LEU A 53 12.56 -8.23 -3.26
CA LEU A 53 12.05 -9.24 -2.33
C LEU A 53 12.82 -10.56 -2.45
N ALA A 54 13.23 -10.96 -3.67
CA ALA A 54 14.07 -12.14 -3.89
C ALA A 54 15.44 -12.01 -3.18
N ALA A 55 16.08 -10.83 -3.29
CA ALA A 55 17.33 -10.57 -2.59
C ALA A 55 17.13 -10.49 -1.07
N GLY A 56 15.97 -10.02 -0.61
CA GLY A 56 15.57 -10.01 0.79
C GLY A 56 15.45 -11.42 1.36
N TYR A 57 14.78 -12.32 0.67
CA TYR A 57 14.71 -13.74 1.08
C TYR A 57 16.08 -14.41 1.07
N ASP A 58 16.91 -14.18 0.03
CA ASP A 58 18.27 -14.73 0.00
C ASP A 58 19.12 -14.21 1.18
N HIS A 59 19.00 -12.92 1.50
CA HIS A 59 19.66 -12.33 2.67
C HIS A 59 19.21 -13.01 3.98
N ILE A 60 17.90 -13.16 4.21
CA ILE A 60 17.36 -13.80 5.41
C ILE A 60 17.86 -15.24 5.53
N LEU A 61 17.77 -16.02 4.45
CA LEU A 61 18.25 -17.41 4.44
C LEU A 61 19.73 -17.50 4.82
N ARG A 62 20.59 -16.63 4.26
CA ARG A 62 22.03 -16.60 4.56
C ARG A 62 22.31 -16.20 6.02
N THR A 63 21.62 -15.17 6.51
CA THR A 63 21.76 -14.70 7.90
C THR A 63 21.39 -15.80 8.89
N CYS A 64 20.43 -16.65 8.53
CA CYS A 64 20.02 -17.80 9.35
C CYS A 64 20.86 -19.08 9.09
N GLY A 65 22.03 -18.94 8.43
CA GLY A 65 22.98 -20.04 8.25
C GLY A 65 22.67 -20.99 7.07
N ALA A 66 21.68 -20.67 6.25
CA ALA A 66 21.45 -21.40 4.99
C ALA A 66 22.38 -20.87 3.90
N GLY A 67 22.98 -21.78 3.12
CA GLY A 67 23.71 -21.38 1.90
C GLY A 67 22.74 -20.82 0.84
N PRO A 68 23.26 -20.33 -0.32
CA PRO A 68 22.43 -19.84 -1.40
C PRO A 68 21.46 -20.93 -1.89
N ARG A 69 20.15 -20.59 -1.89
CA ARG A 69 19.06 -21.51 -2.27
C ARG A 69 18.08 -20.83 -3.22
N PRO A 70 18.45 -20.58 -4.49
CA PRO A 70 17.60 -19.84 -5.44
C PRO A 70 16.21 -20.47 -5.64
N GLU A 71 16.11 -21.80 -5.60
CA GLU A 71 14.82 -22.50 -5.72
C GLU A 71 13.92 -22.26 -4.50
N LEU A 72 14.49 -22.23 -3.30
CA LEU A 72 13.74 -21.92 -2.08
C LEU A 72 13.29 -20.45 -2.07
N VAL A 73 14.15 -19.53 -2.51
CA VAL A 73 13.77 -18.12 -2.69
C VAL A 73 12.57 -17.98 -3.62
N ARG A 74 12.59 -18.68 -4.76
CA ARG A 74 11.46 -18.69 -5.70
C ARG A 74 10.21 -19.26 -5.05
N ALA A 75 10.32 -20.42 -4.37
CA ALA A 75 9.19 -21.02 -3.66
C ALA A 75 8.59 -20.11 -2.59
N LEU A 76 9.42 -19.36 -1.85
CA LEU A 76 8.96 -18.37 -0.87
C LEU A 76 8.23 -17.21 -1.53
N MET A 77 8.71 -16.70 -2.67
CA MET A 77 8.04 -15.66 -3.44
C MET A 77 6.69 -16.12 -3.98
N ASP A 78 6.66 -17.30 -4.62
CA ASP A 78 5.44 -17.88 -5.20
C ASP A 78 4.40 -18.14 -4.10
N ARG A 79 4.83 -18.76 -2.97
CA ARG A 79 3.93 -19.00 -1.85
C ARG A 79 3.46 -17.71 -1.19
N GLY A 80 4.32 -16.73 -1.07
CA GLY A 80 3.98 -15.42 -0.50
C GLY A 80 2.84 -14.74 -1.26
N ILE A 81 2.94 -14.63 -2.59
CA ILE A 81 1.88 -14.00 -3.40
C ILE A 81 0.59 -14.84 -3.43
N GLU A 82 0.67 -16.18 -3.41
CA GLU A 82 -0.51 -17.03 -3.27
C GLU A 82 -1.27 -16.74 -1.96
N LEU A 83 -0.55 -16.69 -0.83
CA LEU A 83 -1.14 -16.44 0.48
C LEU A 83 -1.74 -15.04 0.59
N LEU A 84 -1.05 -14.02 0.08
CA LEU A 84 -1.55 -12.65 0.03
C LEU A 84 -2.82 -12.56 -0.83
N SER A 85 -2.81 -13.17 -2.01
CA SER A 85 -3.97 -13.17 -2.91
C SER A 85 -5.16 -13.94 -2.33
N ALA A 86 -4.90 -15.02 -1.59
CA ALA A 86 -5.94 -15.80 -0.94
C ALA A 86 -6.59 -15.07 0.26
N SER A 87 -5.83 -14.25 0.99
CA SER A 87 -6.31 -13.50 2.16
C SER A 87 -6.79 -12.09 1.85
N GLY A 88 -6.29 -11.49 0.77
CA GLY A 88 -6.63 -10.12 0.38
C GLY A 88 -8.12 -9.94 0.05
N ARG A 89 -8.71 -8.87 0.56
CA ARG A 89 -10.11 -8.52 0.31
C ARG A 89 -10.23 -7.01 0.12
N LEU A 90 -11.00 -6.58 -0.88
CA LEU A 90 -11.42 -5.18 -0.97
C LEU A 90 -12.53 -4.90 0.05
N PHE A 91 -12.51 -3.70 0.63
CA PHE A 91 -13.69 -3.22 1.34
C PHE A 91 -14.86 -3.02 0.36
N GLU A 92 -16.08 -3.24 0.83
CA GLU A 92 -17.28 -3.27 -0.02
C GLU A 92 -17.57 -1.93 -0.72
N ASP A 93 -17.18 -0.82 -0.09
CA ASP A 93 -17.37 0.54 -0.61
C ASP A 93 -16.37 0.95 -1.71
N VAL A 94 -15.31 0.17 -1.94
CA VAL A 94 -14.21 0.55 -2.85
C VAL A 94 -14.65 0.57 -4.32
N ARG A 95 -15.25 -0.52 -4.79
CA ARG A 95 -15.65 -0.61 -6.21
C ARG A 95 -16.71 0.43 -6.59
N PRO A 96 -17.79 0.64 -5.81
CA PRO A 96 -18.75 1.70 -6.08
C PRO A 96 -18.10 3.09 -6.06
N PHE A 97 -17.23 3.38 -5.08
CA PHE A 97 -16.52 4.64 -4.96
C PHE A 97 -15.65 4.92 -6.20
N MET A 98 -14.76 3.99 -6.57
CA MET A 98 -13.89 4.17 -7.74
C MET A 98 -14.69 4.32 -9.03
N ALA A 99 -15.78 3.57 -9.19
CA ALA A 99 -16.68 3.71 -10.35
C ALA A 99 -17.35 5.10 -10.38
N GLY A 100 -17.79 5.60 -9.23
CA GLY A 100 -18.36 6.95 -9.08
C GLY A 100 -17.36 8.05 -9.44
N LEU A 101 -16.09 7.94 -9.03
CA LEU A 101 -15.03 8.88 -9.40
C LEU A 101 -14.80 8.89 -10.91
N ARG A 102 -14.70 7.73 -11.52
CA ARG A 102 -14.50 7.60 -12.99
C ARG A 102 -15.66 8.19 -13.78
N ALA A 103 -16.90 7.95 -13.35
CA ALA A 103 -18.09 8.55 -13.98
C ALA A 103 -18.08 10.08 -13.95
N ARG A 104 -17.40 10.67 -12.97
CA ARG A 104 -17.21 12.12 -12.80
C ARG A 104 -15.94 12.65 -13.50
N GLY A 105 -15.18 11.80 -14.19
CA GLY A 105 -13.91 12.17 -14.82
C GLY A 105 -12.77 12.45 -13.84
N ILE A 106 -12.88 12.02 -12.57
CA ILE A 106 -11.84 12.16 -11.55
C ILE A 106 -10.84 11.02 -11.74
N LYS A 107 -9.57 11.38 -11.95
CA LYS A 107 -8.49 10.41 -12.11
C LYS A 107 -8.16 9.73 -10.78
N ILE A 108 -7.71 8.48 -10.85
CA ILE A 108 -7.44 7.66 -9.66
C ILE A 108 -6.01 7.12 -9.72
N ALA A 109 -5.21 7.37 -8.69
CA ALA A 109 -3.97 6.63 -8.46
C ALA A 109 -4.05 5.83 -7.16
N ILE A 110 -3.54 4.60 -7.17
CA ILE A 110 -3.27 3.84 -5.94
C ILE A 110 -1.81 4.12 -5.55
N VAL A 111 -1.60 4.67 -4.34
CA VAL A 111 -0.28 5.11 -3.83
C VAL A 111 0.05 4.31 -2.59
N SER A 112 0.91 3.28 -2.70
CA SER A 112 1.17 2.32 -1.62
C SER A 112 2.63 2.22 -1.22
N ASN A 113 2.88 2.15 0.10
CA ASN A 113 4.16 1.72 0.66
C ASN A 113 4.20 0.20 0.67
N CYS A 114 5.03 -0.41 -0.18
CA CYS A 114 4.96 -1.85 -0.41
C CYS A 114 6.22 -2.42 -1.05
N ASP A 115 6.29 -3.74 -1.10
CA ASP A 115 7.20 -4.50 -1.95
C ASP A 115 6.55 -4.86 -3.31
N GLU A 116 7.29 -5.63 -4.11
CA GLU A 116 6.91 -6.02 -5.48
C GLU A 116 5.63 -6.87 -5.58
N GLN A 117 5.25 -7.60 -4.52
CA GLN A 117 4.10 -8.51 -4.54
C GLN A 117 2.75 -7.77 -4.59
N VAL A 118 2.72 -6.53 -4.12
CA VAL A 118 1.47 -5.77 -4.04
C VAL A 118 0.87 -5.46 -5.42
N ARG A 119 1.71 -5.32 -6.46
CA ARG A 119 1.19 -5.20 -7.83
C ARG A 119 0.37 -6.42 -8.25
N GLY A 120 0.86 -7.62 -7.95
CA GLY A 120 0.15 -8.88 -8.21
C GLY A 120 -1.14 -9.00 -7.39
N LEU A 121 -1.08 -8.62 -6.11
CA LEU A 121 -2.25 -8.60 -5.22
C LEU A 121 -3.35 -7.66 -5.75
N LEU A 122 -3.02 -6.42 -6.13
CA LEU A 122 -3.98 -5.47 -6.70
C LEU A 122 -4.59 -5.99 -8.01
N GLY A 123 -3.79 -6.70 -8.82
CA GLY A 123 -4.25 -7.38 -10.02
C GLY A 123 -5.25 -8.49 -9.73
N SER A 124 -4.94 -9.37 -8.76
CA SER A 124 -5.82 -10.49 -8.37
C SER A 124 -7.14 -10.03 -7.77
N LEU A 125 -7.15 -8.89 -7.09
CA LEU A 125 -8.35 -8.24 -6.55
C LEU A 125 -9.17 -7.51 -7.63
N GLY A 126 -8.66 -7.41 -8.88
CA GLY A 126 -9.33 -6.77 -10.00
C GLY A 126 -9.56 -5.27 -9.78
N VAL A 127 -8.70 -4.60 -9.02
CA VAL A 127 -8.78 -3.16 -8.77
C VAL A 127 -7.91 -2.35 -9.72
N THR A 128 -6.85 -2.96 -10.25
CA THR A 128 -5.93 -2.31 -11.21
C THR A 128 -6.63 -1.64 -12.40
N PRO A 129 -7.63 -2.28 -13.07
CA PRO A 129 -8.32 -1.63 -14.19
C PRO A 129 -9.20 -0.44 -13.81
N LEU A 130 -9.46 -0.25 -12.52
CA LEU A 130 -10.25 0.87 -12.00
C LEU A 130 -9.40 2.11 -11.72
N ALA A 131 -8.07 1.96 -11.62
CA ALA A 131 -7.12 3.04 -11.39
C ALA A 131 -6.48 3.49 -12.72
N ASP A 132 -6.16 4.78 -12.82
CA ASP A 132 -5.40 5.35 -13.94
C ASP A 132 -3.90 5.16 -13.74
N ALA A 133 -3.44 5.01 -12.49
CA ALA A 133 -2.04 4.74 -12.16
C ALA A 133 -1.89 3.90 -10.89
N LEU A 134 -0.82 3.09 -10.85
CA LEU A 134 -0.28 2.48 -9.63
C LEU A 134 1.07 3.15 -9.33
N VAL A 135 1.19 3.72 -8.14
CA VAL A 135 2.40 4.39 -7.65
C VAL A 135 2.89 3.64 -6.43
N LEU A 136 3.73 2.65 -6.67
CA LEU A 136 4.23 1.72 -5.66
C LEU A 136 5.61 2.17 -5.20
N SER A 137 5.82 2.28 -3.90
CA SER A 137 7.03 2.86 -3.31
C SER A 137 8.31 2.14 -3.75
N CYS A 138 8.28 0.81 -3.84
CA CYS A 138 9.39 -0.01 -4.31
C CYS A 138 9.78 0.26 -5.78
N GLU A 139 8.85 0.74 -6.61
CA GLU A 139 9.10 1.10 -8.02
C GLU A 139 9.54 2.56 -8.17
N VAL A 140 9.03 3.44 -7.30
CA VAL A 140 9.36 4.88 -7.29
C VAL A 140 10.71 5.14 -6.65
N GLY A 141 11.17 4.26 -5.77
CA GLY A 141 12.35 4.47 -4.96
C GLY A 141 12.14 5.49 -3.84
N ALA A 142 10.89 5.64 -3.37
CA ALA A 142 10.53 6.53 -2.28
C ALA A 142 9.17 6.11 -1.69
N ALA A 143 9.06 6.12 -0.36
CA ALA A 143 7.88 5.74 0.39
C ALA A 143 7.20 6.96 1.03
N LYS A 144 5.89 6.92 1.24
CA LYS A 144 5.17 7.89 2.07
C LYS A 144 5.81 7.94 3.48
N PRO A 145 5.99 9.10 4.09
CA PRO A 145 5.50 10.44 3.70
C PRO A 145 6.47 11.26 2.83
N SER A 146 7.45 10.66 2.15
CA SER A 146 8.36 11.39 1.26
C SER A 146 7.59 12.17 0.19
N PRO A 147 7.92 13.45 -0.07
CA PRO A 147 7.33 14.25 -1.15
C PRO A 147 7.35 13.53 -2.50
N ARG A 148 8.44 12.84 -2.79
CA ARG A 148 8.71 12.23 -4.11
C ARG A 148 7.63 11.25 -4.57
N ILE A 149 7.02 10.47 -3.65
CA ILE A 149 5.97 9.51 -4.05
C ILE A 149 4.68 10.23 -4.44
N PHE A 150 4.33 11.32 -3.75
CA PHE A 150 3.17 12.14 -4.08
C PHE A 150 3.39 12.93 -5.37
N GLU A 151 4.56 13.54 -5.53
CA GLU A 151 4.96 14.22 -6.77
C GLU A 151 4.86 13.29 -7.98
N ARG A 152 5.33 12.03 -7.83
CA ARG A 152 5.19 11.02 -8.87
C ARG A 152 3.75 10.70 -9.20
N ALA A 153 2.86 10.62 -8.21
CA ALA A 153 1.43 10.39 -8.43
C ALA A 153 0.77 11.56 -9.19
N LEU A 154 1.07 12.79 -8.79
CA LEU A 154 0.58 14.01 -9.46
C LEU A 154 1.07 14.11 -10.90
N GLU A 155 2.37 13.83 -11.11
CA GLU A 155 3.00 13.84 -12.44
C GLU A 155 2.33 12.85 -13.39
N VAL A 156 2.17 11.59 -12.99
CA VAL A 156 1.57 10.54 -13.83
C VAL A 156 0.12 10.85 -14.16
N LEU A 157 -0.62 11.43 -13.23
CA LEU A 157 -2.00 11.83 -13.44
C LEU A 157 -2.12 13.18 -14.20
N GLY A 158 -1.05 13.98 -14.28
CA GLY A 158 -1.06 15.29 -14.89
C GLY A 158 -1.99 16.27 -14.17
N VAL A 159 -1.93 16.32 -12.83
CA VAL A 159 -2.72 17.22 -11.99
C VAL A 159 -1.85 17.99 -11.01
N SER A 160 -2.30 19.18 -10.57
CA SER A 160 -1.65 19.92 -9.51
C SER A 160 -2.03 19.38 -8.13
N ALA A 161 -1.24 19.70 -7.10
CA ALA A 161 -1.48 19.28 -5.72
C ALA A 161 -2.86 19.74 -5.21
N GLU A 162 -3.23 20.99 -5.47
CA GLU A 162 -4.50 21.60 -5.05
C GLU A 162 -5.72 20.93 -5.70
N ALA A 163 -5.51 20.29 -6.88
CA ALA A 163 -6.57 19.57 -7.59
C ALA A 163 -6.68 18.09 -7.14
N ALA A 164 -5.85 17.65 -6.19
CA ALA A 164 -5.82 16.27 -5.71
C ALA A 164 -6.36 16.13 -4.27
N LEU A 165 -6.96 14.98 -3.98
CA LEU A 165 -7.31 14.52 -2.65
C LEU A 165 -6.58 13.20 -2.38
N PHE A 166 -5.86 13.10 -1.26
CA PHE A 166 -5.23 11.87 -0.79
C PHE A 166 -6.04 11.26 0.34
N VAL A 167 -6.22 9.94 0.31
CA VAL A 167 -6.97 9.16 1.31
C VAL A 167 -6.08 8.05 1.84
N ASP A 168 -5.88 8.01 3.15
CA ASP A 168 -4.98 7.05 3.81
C ASP A 168 -5.42 6.84 5.26
N ASP A 169 -5.19 5.66 5.82
CA ASP A 169 -5.47 5.31 7.22
C ASP A 169 -4.38 5.81 8.18
N ASN A 170 -3.21 6.22 7.66
CA ASN A 170 -2.09 6.71 8.45
C ASN A 170 -2.06 8.25 8.49
N PRO A 171 -2.27 8.86 9.69
CA PRO A 171 -2.28 10.32 9.82
C PRO A 171 -0.95 10.98 9.47
N GLY A 172 0.19 10.29 9.64
CA GLY A 172 1.51 10.80 9.25
C GLY A 172 1.68 10.90 7.74
N PHE A 173 1.09 9.97 6.97
CA PHE A 173 1.10 10.04 5.50
C PHE A 173 0.16 11.13 4.99
N CYS A 174 -0.99 11.30 5.63
CA CYS A 174 -1.88 12.43 5.37
C CYS A 174 -1.18 13.77 5.62
N ALA A 175 -0.43 13.91 6.71
CA ALA A 175 0.35 15.11 7.01
C ALA A 175 1.43 15.38 5.94
N GLY A 176 2.09 14.33 5.43
CA GLY A 176 3.04 14.45 4.31
C GLY A 176 2.40 14.98 3.04
N ALA A 177 1.19 14.52 2.72
CA ALA A 177 0.43 15.01 1.55
C ALA A 177 0.00 16.47 1.73
N THR A 178 -0.52 16.87 2.90
CA THR A 178 -0.94 18.24 3.17
C THR A 178 0.23 19.25 3.14
N ALA A 179 1.42 18.82 3.53
CA ALA A 179 2.63 19.66 3.43
C ALA A 179 2.98 20.05 1.98
N LEU A 180 2.48 19.28 0.99
CA LEU A 180 2.63 19.54 -0.43
C LEU A 180 1.43 20.31 -1.05
N GLY A 181 0.45 20.70 -0.25
CA GLY A 181 -0.77 21.34 -0.73
C GLY A 181 -1.84 20.37 -1.26
N ILE A 182 -1.64 19.06 -1.11
CA ILE A 182 -2.66 18.06 -1.43
C ILE A 182 -3.69 18.03 -0.29
N ARG A 183 -4.98 18.11 -0.60
CA ARG A 183 -6.02 17.88 0.42
C ARG A 183 -5.92 16.43 0.90
N ALA A 184 -6.12 16.19 2.20
CA ALA A 184 -6.03 14.85 2.74
C ALA A 184 -7.25 14.45 3.58
N ALA A 185 -7.68 13.21 3.45
CA ALA A 185 -8.68 12.54 4.26
C ALA A 185 -8.01 11.39 5.03
N HIS A 186 -8.01 11.47 6.35
CA HIS A 186 -7.57 10.39 7.24
C HIS A 186 -8.74 9.43 7.43
N LEU A 187 -8.68 8.28 6.76
CA LEU A 187 -9.75 7.27 6.79
C LEU A 187 -9.56 6.33 7.98
N VAL A 188 -10.48 6.38 8.93
CA VAL A 188 -10.51 5.50 10.11
C VAL A 188 -11.65 4.50 9.97
N ARG A 189 -11.34 3.29 9.49
CA ARG A 189 -12.28 2.19 9.41
C ARG A 189 -12.46 1.52 10.78
N GLY A 190 -13.68 1.11 11.13
CA GLY A 190 -13.99 0.43 12.39
C GLY A 190 -14.27 1.37 13.58
N GLU A 191 -14.16 0.83 14.82
CA GLU A 191 -14.47 1.55 16.06
C GLU A 191 -13.57 2.78 16.25
N PRO A 192 -14.09 3.85 16.86
CA PRO A 192 -13.34 5.08 17.09
C PRO A 192 -12.19 4.87 18.09
N GLY A 193 -11.02 4.54 17.61
CA GLY A 193 -9.79 4.78 18.34
C GLY A 193 -9.45 6.26 18.24
N ALA A 194 -9.14 6.90 19.36
CA ALA A 194 -8.88 8.33 19.44
C ALA A 194 -7.55 8.72 18.79
N GLN A 195 -7.44 8.63 17.46
CA GLN A 195 -6.34 9.28 16.76
C GLN A 195 -6.79 10.66 16.32
N ALA A 196 -6.17 11.68 16.90
CA ALA A 196 -6.39 13.07 16.48
C ALA A 196 -5.89 13.25 15.04
N PRO A 197 -6.60 14.07 14.22
CA PRO A 197 -6.13 14.38 12.87
C PRO A 197 -4.75 15.03 12.95
N ALA A 198 -3.78 14.49 12.20
CA ALA A 198 -2.46 15.09 12.08
C ALA A 198 -2.43 16.00 10.84
N GLY A 199 -1.81 17.18 10.95
CA GLY A 199 -1.41 17.98 9.81
C GLY A 199 -2.52 18.53 8.92
N GLY A 200 -3.74 18.78 9.45
CA GLY A 200 -4.81 19.44 8.68
C GLY A 200 -5.65 18.49 7.82
N ALA A 201 -5.47 17.17 7.92
CA ALA A 201 -6.33 16.20 7.26
C ALA A 201 -7.74 16.16 7.88
N THR A 202 -8.76 15.93 7.05
CA THR A 202 -10.13 15.69 7.53
C THR A 202 -10.27 14.22 7.92
N VAL A 203 -10.77 13.94 9.13
CA VAL A 203 -11.08 12.58 9.55
C VAL A 203 -12.39 12.14 8.92
N VAL A 204 -12.37 10.96 8.26
CA VAL A 204 -13.53 10.33 7.61
C VAL A 204 -13.66 8.87 8.08
N ARG A 205 -14.86 8.30 7.96
CA ARG A 205 -15.16 6.93 8.42
C ARG A 205 -15.39 5.96 7.28
N SER A 206 -15.69 6.47 6.10
CA SER A 206 -16.03 5.69 4.91
C SER A 206 -15.58 6.42 3.64
N LEU A 207 -15.54 5.70 2.53
CA LEU A 207 -15.32 6.31 1.23
C LEU A 207 -16.53 7.15 0.77
N ALA A 208 -17.72 6.94 1.33
CA ALA A 208 -18.86 7.82 1.11
C ALA A 208 -18.64 9.22 1.71
N ASP A 209 -17.99 9.32 2.87
CA ASP A 209 -17.61 10.63 3.45
C ASP A 209 -16.57 11.33 2.55
N VAL A 210 -15.63 10.56 1.98
CA VAL A 210 -14.66 11.08 1.00
C VAL A 210 -15.37 11.61 -0.23
N GLU A 211 -16.39 10.92 -0.72
CA GLU A 211 -17.18 11.35 -1.89
C GLU A 211 -17.87 12.69 -1.63
N ALA A 212 -18.39 12.92 -0.43
CA ALA A 212 -18.95 14.20 -0.02
C ALA A 212 -17.93 15.34 -0.07
N MET A 213 -16.68 15.09 0.33
CA MET A 213 -15.56 16.06 0.23
C MET A 213 -15.20 16.44 -1.22
N LEU A 214 -15.42 15.51 -2.17
CA LEU A 214 -15.13 15.73 -3.58
C LEU A 214 -16.22 16.54 -4.29
N SER A 215 -17.38 16.65 -3.67
CA SER A 215 -18.56 17.34 -4.23
C SER A 215 -18.71 18.78 -3.73
N ALA A 216 -18.01 19.13 -2.64
CA ALA A 216 -17.90 20.46 -2.05
C ALA A 216 -16.77 21.28 -2.71
#